data_1155a14afa02cffab669eed58521dba1
#
_entry.id   1155a14afa02cffab669eed58521dba1
#
_cell.length_a   1.000
_cell.length_b   1.000
_cell.length_c   1.000
_cell.angle_alpha   90.00
_cell.angle_beta   90.00
_cell.angle_gamma   90.00
#
_symmetry.space_group_name_H-M   'P 1'
#
loop_
_entity.id
_entity.type
_entity.pdbx_description
1 polymer ?
#
loop_
_entity_poly.entity_id
_entity_poly.type
_entity_poly.pdbx_seq_one_letter_code
_entity_poly.pdbx_strand_id
1 'polypeptide(L)'
;MKTVPTVYELRKQGWKVRVGHHREYFRYDPFTGRRYKAWFLQSMLDAEPEKWYLSPRGGKTTIMITTDKNEDLYGESVCSDKEHYRRSTGLKKAIARALSA
;
A
#
# COMPACT_ATOMS: atom_id res chain seq x y z
N MET A 1 15.15 17.15 12.33
CA MET A 1 14.27 16.11 11.74
C MET A 1 15.08 15.17 10.88
N LYS A 2 14.94 13.88 11.14
CA LYS A 2 15.54 12.88 10.27
C LYS A 2 14.70 12.78 9.00
N THR A 3 15.31 13.00 7.86
CA THR A 3 14.67 12.79 6.57
C THR A 3 14.58 11.31 6.28
N VAL A 4 13.39 10.84 5.90
CA VAL A 4 13.20 9.45 5.50
C VAL A 4 13.84 9.25 4.12
N PRO A 5 14.71 8.25 3.95
CA PRO A 5 15.33 8.00 2.66
C PRO A 5 14.30 7.55 1.63
N THR A 6 14.55 7.85 0.37
CA THR A 6 13.72 7.40 -0.75
C THR A 6 14.09 5.97 -1.16
N VAL A 7 13.21 5.32 -1.93
CA VAL A 7 13.51 4.01 -2.52
C VAL A 7 14.78 4.08 -3.37
N TYR A 8 14.94 5.16 -4.13
CA TYR A 8 16.13 5.38 -4.95
C TYR A 8 17.41 5.39 -4.10
N GLU A 9 17.38 6.12 -2.98
CA GLU A 9 18.54 6.21 -2.09
C GLU A 9 18.87 4.86 -1.45
N LEU A 10 17.86 4.08 -1.06
CA LEU A 10 18.05 2.76 -0.50
C LEU A 10 18.66 1.79 -1.53
N ARG A 11 18.15 1.82 -2.75
CA ARG A 11 18.67 0.98 -3.85
C ARG A 11 20.11 1.38 -4.23
N LYS A 12 20.41 2.65 -4.15
CA LYS A 12 21.76 3.15 -4.42
C LYS A 12 22.80 2.64 -3.43
N GLN A 13 22.38 2.34 -2.19
CA GLN A 13 23.21 1.70 -1.18
C GLN A 13 23.45 0.21 -1.44
N GLY A 14 22.77 -0.36 -2.41
CA GLY A 14 22.85 -1.78 -2.71
C GLY A 14 21.77 -2.62 -2.01
N TRP A 15 20.83 -1.98 -1.33
CA TRP A 15 19.72 -2.68 -0.68
C TRP A 15 18.62 -3.00 -1.68
N LYS A 16 17.94 -4.12 -1.48
CA LYS A 16 16.80 -4.52 -2.30
C LYS A 16 15.53 -3.96 -1.68
N VAL A 17 14.68 -3.37 -2.52
CA VAL A 17 13.44 -2.76 -2.07
C VAL A 17 12.28 -3.23 -2.93
N ARG A 18 11.25 -3.77 -2.30
CA ARG A 18 9.98 -4.12 -2.95
C ARG A 18 8.87 -3.28 -2.36
N VAL A 19 8.09 -2.66 -3.22
CA VAL A 19 6.98 -1.78 -2.83
C VAL A 19 5.67 -2.36 -3.33
N GLY A 20 4.66 -2.41 -2.46
CA GLY A 20 3.31 -2.80 -2.82
C GLY A 20 2.34 -1.68 -2.49
N HIS A 21 1.48 -1.33 -3.43
CA HIS A 21 0.39 -0.39 -3.22
C HIS A 21 -0.93 -1.14 -3.37
N HIS A 22 -1.70 -1.20 -2.28
CA HIS A 22 -2.98 -1.89 -2.24
C HIS A 22 -4.08 -0.86 -2.09
N ARG A 23 -4.85 -0.64 -3.16
CA ARG A 23 -5.97 0.29 -3.16
C ARG A 23 -7.21 -0.40 -2.65
N GLU A 24 -8.10 0.36 -2.02
CA GLU A 24 -9.41 -0.14 -1.66
C GLU A 24 -10.32 -0.11 -2.88
N TYR A 25 -11.12 -1.16 -3.01
CA TYR A 25 -12.17 -1.25 -4.00
C TYR A 25 -13.50 -1.45 -3.29
N PHE A 26 -14.57 -1.02 -3.91
CA PHE A 26 -15.91 -1.19 -3.37
C PHE A 26 -16.89 -1.60 -4.45
N ARG A 27 -17.98 -2.20 -4.04
CA ARG A 27 -19.13 -2.44 -4.89
C ARG A 27 -20.41 -2.25 -4.10
N TYR A 28 -21.51 -2.05 -4.81
CA TYR A 28 -22.82 -1.91 -4.19
C TYR A 28 -23.57 -3.24 -4.23
N ASP A 29 -24.26 -3.57 -3.11
CA ASP A 29 -25.17 -4.70 -3.07
C ASP A 29 -26.40 -4.34 -3.92
N PRO A 30 -26.76 -5.14 -4.92
CA PRO A 30 -27.93 -4.86 -5.76
C PRO A 30 -29.26 -4.93 -5.03
N PHE A 31 -29.32 -5.62 -3.90
CA PHE A 31 -30.55 -5.77 -3.12
C PHE A 31 -30.70 -4.73 -2.02
N THR A 32 -29.64 -4.38 -1.33
CA THR A 32 -29.69 -3.44 -0.20
C THR A 32 -29.14 -2.07 -0.52
N GLY A 33 -28.44 -1.91 -1.62
CA GLY A 33 -27.75 -0.69 -1.98
C GLY A 33 -26.54 -0.35 -1.10
N ARG A 34 -26.19 -1.24 -0.18
CA ARG A 34 -25.04 -1.03 0.70
C ARG A 34 -23.74 -1.18 -0.02
N ARG A 35 -22.77 -0.39 0.41
CA ARG A 35 -21.43 -0.39 -0.11
C ARG A 35 -20.58 -1.42 0.63
N TYR A 36 -19.99 -2.35 -0.10
CA TYR A 36 -18.98 -3.27 0.43
C TYR A 36 -17.59 -2.77 0.11
N LYS A 37 -16.69 -2.89 1.06
CA LYS A 37 -15.29 -2.73 0.81
C LYS A 37 -14.65 -4.09 0.63
N ALA A 38 -13.78 -4.22 -0.32
CA ALA A 38 -12.91 -5.38 -0.42
C ALA A 38 -11.47 -4.93 -0.42
N TRP A 39 -10.71 -5.47 0.49
CA TRP A 39 -9.27 -5.58 0.35
C TRP A 39 -9.05 -6.59 -0.76
N PHE A 40 -8.33 -6.22 -1.65
CA PHE A 40 -8.24 -6.64 -2.98
C PHE A 40 -7.61 -8.01 -3.19
N LEU A 41 -8.30 -8.87 -3.79
CA LEU A 41 -7.77 -10.04 -4.46
C LEU A 41 -7.91 -9.81 -5.96
N GLN A 42 -6.79 -9.80 -6.68
CA GLN A 42 -6.80 -9.58 -8.13
C GLN A 42 -7.76 -10.54 -8.85
N SER A 43 -7.84 -11.77 -8.35
CA SER A 43 -8.76 -12.76 -8.87
C SER A 43 -10.23 -12.34 -8.81
N MET A 44 -10.62 -11.57 -7.80
CA MET A 44 -11.99 -11.07 -7.67
C MET A 44 -12.29 -9.96 -8.69
N LEU A 45 -11.31 -9.10 -8.95
CA LEU A 45 -11.45 -8.08 -9.99
C LEU A 45 -11.52 -8.72 -11.38
N ASP A 46 -10.64 -9.68 -11.63
CA ASP A 46 -10.57 -10.34 -12.93
C ASP A 46 -11.85 -11.11 -13.23
N ALA A 47 -12.50 -11.65 -12.19
CA ALA A 47 -13.76 -12.36 -12.34
C ALA A 47 -14.95 -11.43 -12.62
N GLU A 48 -15.00 -10.25 -12.00
CA GLU A 48 -16.12 -9.31 -12.11
C GLU A 48 -15.66 -7.87 -12.18
N PRO A 49 -14.87 -7.47 -13.19
CA PRO A 49 -14.25 -6.15 -13.25
C PRO A 49 -15.26 -5.00 -13.29
N GLU A 50 -16.43 -5.23 -13.85
CA GLU A 50 -17.48 -4.20 -14.02
C GLU A 50 -18.20 -3.83 -12.74
N LYS A 51 -18.09 -4.68 -11.70
CA LYS A 51 -18.82 -4.50 -10.45
C LYS A 51 -18.00 -3.83 -9.35
N TRP A 52 -16.71 -3.63 -9.60
CA TRP A 52 -15.79 -3.05 -8.63
C TRP A 52 -15.36 -1.66 -9.03
N TYR A 53 -15.43 -0.74 -8.09
CA TYR A 53 -15.02 0.64 -8.27
C TYR A 53 -13.82 0.93 -7.40
N LEU A 54 -12.83 1.63 -7.96
CA LEU A 54 -11.66 2.06 -7.23
C LEU A 54 -12.05 3.19 -6.27
N SER A 55 -11.75 3.01 -4.98
CA SER A 55 -11.95 4.07 -4.01
C SER A 55 -10.81 5.09 -4.09
N PRO A 56 -11.10 6.41 -4.11
CA PRO A 56 -10.05 7.42 -4.01
C PRO A 56 -9.49 7.54 -2.58
N ARG A 57 -10.14 6.91 -1.62
CA ARG A 57 -9.78 6.94 -0.20
C ARG A 57 -9.38 5.56 0.27
N GLY A 58 -8.68 5.52 1.40
CA GLY A 58 -8.20 4.29 1.95
C GLY A 58 -6.99 3.75 1.20
N GLY A 59 -6.67 2.49 1.45
CA GLY A 59 -5.55 1.83 0.81
C GLY A 59 -4.40 1.54 1.76
N LYS A 60 -3.43 0.81 1.27
CA LYS A 60 -2.30 0.36 2.06
C LYS A 60 -1.04 0.37 1.21
N THR A 61 0.06 0.82 1.78
CA THR A 61 1.38 0.74 1.17
C THR A 61 2.25 -0.18 2.01
N THR A 62 2.87 -1.16 1.38
CA THR A 62 3.81 -2.06 2.03
C THR A 62 5.19 -1.89 1.44
N ILE A 63 6.21 -2.11 2.25
CA ILE A 63 7.58 -2.11 1.79
C ILE A 63 8.35 -3.25 2.45
N MET A 64 9.14 -3.94 1.65
CA MET A 64 10.10 -4.93 2.12
C MET A 64 11.48 -4.47 1.69
N ILE A 65 12.35 -4.26 2.66
CA ILE A 65 13.74 -3.84 2.43
C ILE A 65 14.64 -4.98 2.85
N THR A 66 15.48 -5.44 1.92
CA THR A 66 16.53 -6.41 2.25
C THR A 66 17.86 -5.67 2.27
N THR A 67 18.49 -5.63 3.43
CA THR A 67 19.77 -4.94 3.63
C THR A 67 20.93 -5.69 3.00
N ASP A 68 22.10 -5.08 2.97
CA ASP A 68 23.34 -5.70 2.52
C ASP A 68 23.78 -6.90 3.40
N LYS A 69 23.25 -6.98 4.60
CA LYS A 69 23.47 -8.11 5.53
C LYS A 69 22.39 -9.19 5.42
N ASN A 70 21.56 -9.15 4.39
CA ASN A 70 20.43 -10.06 4.18
C ASN A 70 19.36 -10.01 5.28
N GLU A 71 19.24 -8.91 5.98
CA GLU A 71 18.17 -8.68 6.94
C GLU A 71 16.95 -8.12 6.21
N ASP A 72 15.79 -8.71 6.46
CA ASP A 72 14.53 -8.23 5.90
C ASP A 72 13.84 -7.29 6.88
N LEU A 73 13.58 -6.06 6.43
CA LEU A 73 12.85 -5.05 7.17
C LEU A 73 11.51 -4.82 6.49
N TYR A 74 10.44 -4.93 7.25
CA TYR A 74 9.09 -4.75 6.73
C TYR A 74 8.44 -3.52 7.34
N GLY A 75 7.76 -2.75 6.52
CA GLY A 75 6.95 -1.62 6.97
C GLY A 75 5.66 -1.52 6.18
N GLU A 76 4.64 -0.98 6.80
CA GLU A 76 3.38 -0.70 6.14
C GLU A 76 2.77 0.59 6.63
N SER A 77 1.96 1.19 5.76
CA SER A 77 1.18 2.37 6.07
C SER A 77 -0.23 2.16 5.56
N VAL A 78 -1.21 2.32 6.43
CA VAL A 78 -2.63 2.19 6.07
C VAL A 78 -3.21 3.59 5.97
N CYS A 79 -3.79 3.91 4.83
CA CYS A 79 -4.51 5.16 4.64
C CYS A 79 -5.92 5.01 5.24
N SER A 80 -6.35 5.99 6.03
CA SER A 80 -7.69 6.01 6.60
C SER A 80 -8.76 6.11 5.51
N ASP A 81 -9.93 5.52 5.74
CA ASP A 81 -11.11 5.67 4.88
C ASP A 81 -11.52 7.12 4.65
N LYS A 82 -11.11 8.01 5.55
CA LYS A 82 -11.43 9.43 5.50
C LYS A 82 -10.42 10.25 4.72
N GLU A 83 -9.29 9.64 4.35
CA GLU A 83 -8.18 10.32 3.69
C GLU A 83 -8.03 9.86 2.26
N HIS A 84 -7.70 10.79 1.37
CA HIS A 84 -7.34 10.45 0.00
C HIS A 84 -6.03 9.67 -0.02
N TYR A 85 -6.01 8.61 -0.81
CA TYR A 85 -4.82 7.78 -0.98
C TYR A 85 -3.74 8.56 -1.74
N ARG A 86 -2.55 8.62 -1.17
CA ARG A 86 -1.38 9.24 -1.80
C ARG A 86 -0.20 8.29 -1.71
N ARG A 87 0.30 7.86 -2.86
CA ARG A 87 1.43 6.91 -2.93
C ARG A 87 2.68 7.43 -2.22
N SER A 88 3.03 8.69 -2.46
CA SER A 88 4.23 9.31 -1.86
C SER A 88 4.16 9.34 -0.34
N THR A 89 3.03 9.72 0.21
CA THR A 89 2.82 9.79 1.67
C THR A 89 2.84 8.40 2.30
N GLY A 90 2.13 7.45 1.69
CA GLY A 90 2.10 6.07 2.18
C GLY A 90 3.47 5.41 2.13
N LEU A 91 4.20 5.61 1.05
CA LEU A 91 5.54 5.06 0.88
C LEU A 91 6.52 5.60 1.91
N LYS A 92 6.51 6.91 2.13
CA LYS A 92 7.37 7.57 3.13
C LYS A 92 7.13 7.02 4.53
N LYS A 93 5.86 6.87 4.92
CA LYS A 93 5.48 6.31 6.22
C LYS A 93 5.89 4.83 6.35
N ALA A 94 5.71 4.05 5.29
CA ALA A 94 6.07 2.64 5.28
C ALA A 94 7.58 2.45 5.44
N ILE A 95 8.38 3.25 4.74
CA ILE A 95 9.84 3.23 4.86
C ILE A 95 10.26 3.58 6.28
N ALA A 96 9.70 4.64 6.84
CA ALA A 96 10.03 5.06 8.21
C ALA A 96 9.75 3.93 9.21
N ARG A 97 8.63 3.24 9.08
CA ARG A 97 8.26 2.11 9.94
C ARG A 97 9.19 0.92 9.76
N ALA A 98 9.57 0.58 8.53
CA ALA A 98 10.50 -0.50 8.26
C ALA A 98 11.86 -0.25 8.90
N LEU A 99 12.36 0.98 8.80
CA LEU A 99 13.67 1.35 9.35
C LEU A 99 13.67 1.50 10.88
N SER A 100 12.49 1.65 11.49
CA SER A 100 12.34 1.77 12.94
C SER A 100 12.18 0.43 13.64
N ALA A 101 12.00 -0.63 12.88
CA ALA A 101 11.75 -1.97 13.41
C ALA A 101 13.02 -2.58 14.05
#